data_6da6654f5c00b287e4edd9f197ef5c7e
#
_entry.id   6da6654f5c00b287e4edd9f197ef5c7e
#
_cell.length_a   1.000
_cell.length_b   1.000
_cell.length_c   1.000
_cell.angle_alpha   90.00
_cell.angle_beta   90.00
_cell.angle_gamma   90.00
#
_symmetry.space_group_name_H-M   'P 1'
#
loop_
_entity.id
_entity.type
_entity.pdbx_description
1 polymer ?
#
loop_
_entity_poly.entity_id
_entity_poly.type
_entity_poly.pdbx_seq_one_letter_code
_entity_poly.pdbx_strand_id
1 'polypeptide(L)'
;MIIGLTGRNGSGKGVVADYLQSKGFGFWSLSDVIRDEVVRRGEEVTRPRLIHVGRDLRAKYGSDHLAQEILAKLEADRNYVVDSFRHPAEVRAFSRQPDFYLVAIEAEAEVRHQRVCARGRESDPVSFGRFLELERQELSSPDTQGQQLLATGRLANVSFANNGTKQDLWSKVAEWLKRTAPKMTRPGWDPYFMKLAQVVALRSNCIKRKVGAIIVRDLRVISTGYNGTPRGTRNCFEGGCPRCAGPADSGTQLDDCLCSHAEENAITQAAYHGVSVNGGVLYTTYSPCLTCSKMIINSGVVEVVYNLEYPLSGRSFRLLREASVVCRRLTVGESAALPAVSEMRPSK
;
A
#
# COMPACT_ATOMS: atom_id res chain seq x y z
N MET A 1 -3.34 -6.82 0.12
CA MET A 1 -4.75 -7.30 0.16
C MET A 1 -5.25 -7.29 1.59
N ILE A 2 -6.47 -6.82 1.81
CA ILE A 2 -7.13 -6.85 3.11
C ILE A 2 -8.44 -7.62 2.96
N ILE A 3 -8.64 -8.65 3.77
CA ILE A 3 -9.86 -9.47 3.76
C ILE A 3 -10.63 -9.20 5.06
N GLY A 4 -11.77 -8.51 4.95
CA GLY A 4 -12.71 -8.31 6.04
C GLY A 4 -13.64 -9.53 6.19
N LEU A 5 -13.90 -9.97 7.43
CA LEU A 5 -14.82 -11.05 7.71
C LEU A 5 -16.08 -10.52 8.43
N THR A 6 -17.24 -10.87 7.90
CA THR A 6 -18.53 -10.64 8.53
C THR A 6 -19.35 -11.93 8.59
N GLY A 7 -20.36 -11.95 9.40
CA GLY A 7 -21.25 -13.09 9.58
C GLY A 7 -21.62 -13.31 11.04
N ARG A 8 -22.67 -14.08 11.24
CA ARG A 8 -23.29 -14.34 12.54
C ARG A 8 -22.38 -15.13 13.48
N ASN A 9 -22.71 -15.16 14.76
CA ASN A 9 -21.98 -15.95 15.73
C ASN A 9 -22.05 -17.45 15.38
N GLY A 10 -20.93 -18.16 15.50
CA GLY A 10 -20.83 -19.59 15.13
C GLY A 10 -20.75 -19.87 13.62
N SER A 11 -20.76 -18.85 12.74
CA SER A 11 -20.72 -19.05 11.27
C SER A 11 -19.40 -19.62 10.75
N GLY A 12 -18.30 -19.51 11.50
CA GLY A 12 -17.00 -20.06 11.10
C GLY A 12 -15.99 -19.01 10.61
N LYS A 13 -16.19 -17.73 10.92
CA LYS A 13 -15.22 -16.65 10.60
C LYS A 13 -13.80 -16.98 11.09
N GLY A 14 -13.67 -17.49 12.34
CA GLY A 14 -12.37 -17.89 12.87
C GLY A 14 -11.69 -18.97 12.04
N VAL A 15 -12.43 -19.94 11.50
CA VAL A 15 -11.88 -20.97 10.60
C VAL A 15 -11.27 -20.37 9.34
N VAL A 16 -11.89 -19.31 8.77
CA VAL A 16 -11.36 -18.58 7.63
C VAL A 16 -10.15 -17.74 8.05
N ALA A 17 -10.22 -17.09 9.21
CA ALA A 17 -9.11 -16.31 9.74
C ALA A 17 -7.87 -17.20 9.97
N ASP A 18 -8.02 -18.35 10.61
CA ASP A 18 -6.94 -19.33 10.84
C ASP A 18 -6.32 -19.80 9.52
N TYR A 19 -7.17 -20.07 8.51
CA TYR A 19 -6.70 -20.46 7.18
C TYR A 19 -5.88 -19.35 6.52
N LEU A 20 -6.36 -18.11 6.56
CA LEU A 20 -5.63 -16.97 5.97
C LEU A 20 -4.32 -16.68 6.70
N GLN A 21 -4.31 -16.79 8.04
CA GLN A 21 -3.09 -16.67 8.83
C GLN A 21 -2.06 -17.76 8.46
N SER A 22 -2.49 -19.00 8.21
CA SER A 22 -1.60 -20.06 7.71
C SER A 22 -0.99 -19.76 6.34
N LYS A 23 -1.57 -18.80 5.59
CA LYS A 23 -1.06 -18.27 4.32
C LYS A 23 -0.22 -17.00 4.47
N GLY A 24 0.10 -16.59 5.69
CA GLY A 24 0.94 -15.43 5.97
C GLY A 24 0.20 -14.10 6.14
N PHE A 25 -1.14 -14.12 6.20
CA PHE A 25 -1.90 -12.92 6.51
C PHE A 25 -1.73 -12.52 7.98
N GLY A 26 -1.52 -11.24 8.25
CA GLY A 26 -1.64 -10.68 9.59
C GLY A 26 -3.11 -10.71 10.04
N PHE A 27 -3.35 -10.82 11.34
CA PHE A 27 -4.70 -10.86 11.90
C PHE A 27 -4.99 -9.66 12.79
N TRP A 28 -6.18 -9.09 12.59
CA TRP A 28 -6.79 -8.11 13.48
C TRP A 28 -8.26 -8.41 13.66
N SER A 29 -8.84 -7.95 14.76
CA SER A 29 -10.28 -8.04 14.99
C SER A 29 -10.84 -6.74 15.54
N LEU A 30 -11.91 -6.23 14.91
CA LEU A 30 -12.63 -5.05 15.39
C LEU A 30 -13.18 -5.26 16.82
N SER A 31 -13.49 -6.51 17.19
CA SER A 31 -13.93 -6.83 18.56
C SER A 31 -12.81 -6.78 19.58
N ASP A 32 -11.54 -6.89 19.18
CA ASP A 32 -10.43 -6.79 20.13
C ASP A 32 -10.20 -5.34 20.56
N VAL A 33 -10.42 -4.35 19.67
CA VAL A 33 -10.42 -2.93 20.06
C VAL A 33 -11.44 -2.64 21.18
N ILE A 34 -12.64 -3.28 21.07
CA ILE A 34 -13.66 -3.14 22.12
C ILE A 34 -13.23 -3.88 23.40
N ARG A 35 -12.61 -5.05 23.28
CA ARG A 35 -12.14 -5.85 24.42
C ARG A 35 -11.04 -5.12 25.17
N ASP A 36 -10.08 -4.54 24.47
CA ASP A 36 -9.01 -3.74 25.06
C ASP A 36 -9.57 -2.53 25.83
N GLU A 37 -10.63 -1.88 25.33
CA GLU A 37 -11.30 -0.80 26.03
C GLU A 37 -12.05 -1.27 27.28
N VAL A 38 -12.72 -2.43 27.23
CA VAL A 38 -13.37 -3.04 28.41
C VAL A 38 -12.34 -3.30 29.51
N VAL A 39 -11.21 -3.90 29.14
CA VAL A 39 -10.10 -4.15 30.09
C VAL A 39 -9.53 -2.84 30.65
N ARG A 40 -9.34 -1.83 29.78
CA ARG A 40 -8.87 -0.51 30.21
C ARG A 40 -9.80 0.20 31.19
N ARG A 41 -11.12 -0.06 31.10
CA ARG A 41 -12.13 0.41 32.06
C ARG A 41 -12.14 -0.36 33.37
N GLY A 42 -11.36 -1.45 33.48
CA GLY A 42 -11.36 -2.33 34.66
C GLY A 42 -12.61 -3.20 34.75
N GLU A 43 -13.31 -3.44 33.65
CA GLU A 43 -14.57 -4.18 33.62
C GLU A 43 -14.36 -5.63 33.15
N GLU A 44 -15.27 -6.51 33.55
CA GLU A 44 -15.24 -7.91 33.12
C GLU A 44 -15.65 -8.03 31.64
N VAL A 45 -14.89 -8.84 30.88
CA VAL A 45 -15.13 -9.08 29.45
C VAL A 45 -16.28 -10.06 29.26
N THR A 46 -17.50 -9.56 29.21
CA THR A 46 -18.71 -10.33 28.90
C THR A 46 -19.33 -9.86 27.57
N ARG A 47 -20.13 -10.73 26.93
CA ARG A 47 -20.78 -10.37 25.65
C ARG A 47 -21.68 -9.13 25.75
N PRO A 48 -22.55 -8.98 26.77
CA PRO A 48 -23.34 -7.76 26.95
C PRO A 48 -22.46 -6.52 27.11
N ARG A 49 -21.35 -6.64 27.86
CA ARG A 49 -20.41 -5.53 28.06
C ARG A 49 -19.72 -5.12 26.77
N LEU A 50 -19.26 -6.08 25.96
CA LEU A 50 -18.68 -5.81 24.64
C LEU A 50 -19.66 -5.09 23.70
N ILE A 51 -20.94 -5.45 23.72
CA ILE A 51 -21.99 -4.78 22.92
C ILE A 51 -22.16 -3.34 23.40
N HIS A 52 -22.27 -3.13 24.72
CA HIS A 52 -22.45 -1.83 25.34
C HIS A 52 -21.25 -0.89 25.03
N VAL A 53 -20.04 -1.32 25.32
CA VAL A 53 -18.83 -0.53 25.10
C VAL A 53 -18.61 -0.25 23.58
N GLY A 54 -18.88 -1.22 22.72
CA GLY A 54 -18.82 -1.00 21.28
C GLY A 54 -19.80 0.05 20.78
N ARG A 55 -21.01 0.14 21.38
CA ARG A 55 -21.97 1.20 21.12
C ARG A 55 -21.48 2.55 21.60
N ASP A 56 -20.95 2.62 22.84
CA ASP A 56 -20.38 3.84 23.41
C ASP A 56 -19.26 4.41 22.57
N LEU A 57 -18.32 3.55 22.12
CA LEU A 57 -17.22 3.96 21.28
C LEU A 57 -17.71 4.55 19.95
N ARG A 58 -18.70 3.92 19.30
CA ARG A 58 -19.26 4.43 18.06
C ARG A 58 -20.04 5.74 18.28
N ALA A 59 -20.77 5.87 19.38
CA ALA A 59 -21.49 7.09 19.72
C ALA A 59 -20.54 8.27 19.99
N LYS A 60 -19.42 8.00 20.67
CA LYS A 60 -18.47 9.02 21.09
C LYS A 60 -17.51 9.45 19.96
N TYR A 61 -17.03 8.51 19.17
CA TYR A 61 -15.94 8.74 18.22
C TYR A 61 -16.33 8.54 16.76
N GLY A 62 -17.56 8.11 16.47
CA GLY A 62 -18.06 7.84 15.14
C GLY A 62 -18.22 6.35 14.85
N SER A 63 -19.16 6.02 13.95
CA SER A 63 -19.51 4.62 13.63
C SER A 63 -18.41 3.82 12.96
N ASP A 64 -17.37 4.45 12.42
CA ASP A 64 -16.20 3.86 11.79
C ASP A 64 -14.95 3.85 12.70
N HIS A 65 -15.05 4.34 13.94
CA HIS A 65 -13.91 4.48 14.85
C HIS A 65 -13.09 3.19 14.99
N LEU A 66 -13.74 2.05 15.20
CA LEU A 66 -13.04 0.76 15.33
C LEU A 66 -12.22 0.40 14.07
N ALA A 67 -12.75 0.75 12.91
CA ALA A 67 -12.06 0.54 11.64
C ALA A 67 -10.84 1.46 11.50
N GLN A 68 -10.97 2.73 11.90
CA GLN A 68 -9.86 3.70 11.86
C GLN A 68 -8.70 3.28 12.78
N GLU A 69 -9.01 2.78 13.98
CA GLU A 69 -8.02 2.24 14.93
C GLU A 69 -7.20 1.08 14.35
N ILE A 70 -7.84 0.21 13.57
CA ILE A 70 -7.12 -0.89 12.91
C ILE A 70 -6.37 -0.39 11.68
N LEU A 71 -6.99 0.45 10.84
CA LEU A 71 -6.35 0.99 9.64
C LEU A 71 -5.03 1.70 9.97
N ALA A 72 -4.96 2.39 11.10
CA ALA A 72 -3.74 3.06 11.57
C ALA A 72 -2.60 2.09 11.93
N LYS A 73 -2.91 0.80 12.16
CA LYS A 73 -1.95 -0.25 12.54
C LYS A 73 -1.51 -1.12 11.37
N LEU A 74 -2.12 -0.96 10.19
CA LEU A 74 -1.80 -1.78 9.02
C LEU A 74 -0.57 -1.24 8.30
N GLU A 75 0.34 -2.15 7.96
CA GLU A 75 1.51 -1.91 7.13
C GLU A 75 1.17 -2.10 5.65
N ALA A 76 1.68 -1.23 4.78
CA ALA A 76 1.29 -1.19 3.36
C ALA A 76 1.76 -2.41 2.55
N ASP A 77 2.81 -3.10 3.00
CA ASP A 77 3.48 -4.21 2.31
C ASP A 77 2.99 -5.60 2.75
N ARG A 78 1.97 -5.65 3.62
CA ARG A 78 1.49 -6.89 4.21
C ARG A 78 0.02 -7.14 3.93
N ASN A 79 -0.34 -8.42 3.78
CA ASN A 79 -1.73 -8.85 3.66
C ASN A 79 -2.35 -9.05 5.05
N TYR A 80 -3.63 -8.72 5.20
CA TYR A 80 -4.33 -8.82 6.47
C TYR A 80 -5.70 -9.49 6.33
N VAL A 81 -6.09 -10.23 7.36
CA VAL A 81 -7.47 -10.61 7.62
C VAL A 81 -7.96 -9.85 8.85
N VAL A 82 -9.09 -9.16 8.70
CA VAL A 82 -9.72 -8.36 9.75
C VAL A 82 -11.09 -8.94 10.05
N ASP A 83 -11.26 -9.50 11.26
CA ASP A 83 -12.52 -10.12 11.69
C ASP A 83 -13.47 -9.11 12.33
N SER A 84 -14.72 -9.54 12.45
CA SER A 84 -15.78 -8.91 13.25
C SER A 84 -16.35 -7.61 12.70
N PHE A 85 -16.42 -7.44 11.37
CA PHE A 85 -17.21 -6.35 10.78
C PHE A 85 -18.69 -6.50 11.13
N ARG A 86 -19.26 -5.49 11.78
CA ARG A 86 -20.64 -5.50 12.27
C ARG A 86 -21.43 -4.23 11.97
N HIS A 87 -20.79 -3.24 11.35
CA HIS A 87 -21.41 -1.97 11.00
C HIS A 87 -21.01 -1.53 9.57
N PRO A 88 -21.96 -1.00 8.74
CA PRO A 88 -21.64 -0.55 7.38
C PRO A 88 -20.58 0.54 7.30
N ALA A 89 -20.47 1.42 8.32
CA ALA A 89 -19.44 2.46 8.34
C ALA A 89 -18.03 1.87 8.44
N GLU A 90 -17.84 0.77 9.17
CA GLU A 90 -16.56 0.04 9.25
C GLU A 90 -16.15 -0.47 7.87
N VAL A 91 -17.11 -1.03 7.12
CA VAL A 91 -16.88 -1.50 5.74
C VAL A 91 -16.50 -0.35 4.83
N ARG A 92 -17.25 0.77 4.88
CA ARG A 92 -16.95 1.95 4.04
C ARG A 92 -15.56 2.55 4.33
N ALA A 93 -15.11 2.53 5.58
CA ALA A 93 -13.77 2.98 5.92
C ALA A 93 -12.69 2.12 5.24
N PHE A 94 -12.83 0.80 5.30
CA PHE A 94 -11.91 -0.13 4.64
C PHE A 94 -12.03 -0.15 3.12
N SER A 95 -13.21 0.12 2.54
CA SER A 95 -13.43 0.15 1.08
C SER A 95 -12.65 1.26 0.37
N ARG A 96 -12.06 2.21 1.11
CA ARG A 96 -11.13 3.21 0.56
C ARG A 96 -9.73 2.64 0.31
N GLN A 97 -9.43 1.46 0.86
CA GLN A 97 -8.17 0.77 0.60
C GLN A 97 -8.27 0.01 -0.72
N PRO A 98 -7.25 0.09 -1.59
CA PRO A 98 -7.17 -0.79 -2.75
C PRO A 98 -7.10 -2.23 -2.25
N ASP A 99 -7.64 -3.17 -3.00
CA ASP A 99 -7.61 -4.60 -2.69
C ASP A 99 -8.26 -4.99 -1.33
N PHE A 100 -9.27 -4.24 -0.87
CA PHE A 100 -10.14 -4.65 0.22
C PHE A 100 -11.30 -5.50 -0.29
N TYR A 101 -11.54 -6.63 0.37
CA TYR A 101 -12.64 -7.54 0.07
C TYR A 101 -13.36 -7.91 1.35
N LEU A 102 -14.66 -7.65 1.42
CA LEU A 102 -15.50 -8.14 2.51
C LEU A 102 -16.06 -9.51 2.16
N VAL A 103 -15.82 -10.48 3.03
CA VAL A 103 -16.27 -11.87 2.91
C VAL A 103 -17.31 -12.16 3.99
N ALA A 104 -18.51 -12.53 3.59
CA ALA A 104 -19.54 -12.99 4.49
C ALA A 104 -19.46 -14.51 4.68
N ILE A 105 -19.54 -14.97 5.92
CA ILE A 105 -19.62 -16.40 6.25
C ILE A 105 -20.99 -16.68 6.85
N GLU A 106 -21.74 -17.54 6.21
CA GLU A 106 -23.09 -17.89 6.60
C GLU A 106 -23.18 -19.38 6.97
N ALA A 107 -24.01 -19.69 7.94
CA ALA A 107 -24.36 -21.06 8.29
C ALA A 107 -25.75 -21.08 8.90
N GLU A 108 -26.43 -22.22 8.81
CA GLU A 108 -27.75 -22.46 9.40
C GLU A 108 -27.71 -22.29 10.92
N ALA A 109 -28.85 -21.86 11.49
CA ALA A 109 -28.91 -21.49 12.90
C ALA A 109 -28.58 -22.66 13.82
N GLU A 110 -29.06 -23.84 13.47
CA GLU A 110 -28.83 -25.10 14.19
C GLU A 110 -27.34 -25.47 14.22
N VAL A 111 -26.68 -25.37 13.05
CA VAL A 111 -25.25 -25.65 12.89
C VAL A 111 -24.42 -24.66 13.71
N ARG A 112 -24.80 -23.38 13.69
CA ARG A 112 -24.12 -22.34 14.45
C ARG A 112 -24.27 -22.51 15.95
N HIS A 113 -25.49 -22.88 16.42
CA HIS A 113 -25.75 -23.15 17.81
C HIS A 113 -24.93 -24.35 18.32
N GLN A 114 -24.91 -25.46 17.56
CA GLN A 114 -24.06 -26.61 17.91
C GLN A 114 -22.59 -26.23 18.06
N ARG A 115 -22.06 -25.42 17.14
CA ARG A 115 -20.68 -24.96 17.20
C ARG A 115 -20.39 -24.02 18.38
N VAL A 116 -21.36 -23.17 18.72
CA VAL A 116 -21.29 -22.29 19.89
C VAL A 116 -21.26 -23.07 21.17
N CYS A 117 -22.16 -24.04 21.32
CA CYS A 117 -22.16 -24.95 22.47
C CYS A 117 -20.87 -25.78 22.58
N ALA A 118 -20.36 -26.31 21.45
CA ALA A 118 -19.15 -27.13 21.44
C ALA A 118 -17.87 -26.34 21.81
N ARG A 119 -17.81 -25.02 21.55
CA ARG A 119 -16.64 -24.22 21.96
C ARG A 119 -16.65 -23.81 23.43
N GLY A 120 -17.81 -23.87 24.12
CA GLY A 120 -17.95 -23.75 25.55
C GLY A 120 -17.44 -22.49 26.22
N ARG A 121 -17.56 -21.30 25.55
CA ARG A 121 -17.23 -20.03 26.20
C ARG A 121 -18.28 -19.73 27.27
N GLU A 122 -17.85 -19.17 28.41
CA GLU A 122 -18.70 -18.92 29.58
C GLU A 122 -19.96 -18.06 29.29
N SER A 123 -19.92 -17.22 28.31
CA SER A 123 -21.03 -16.35 27.88
C SER A 123 -21.88 -16.93 26.74
N ASP A 124 -21.61 -18.17 26.30
CA ASP A 124 -22.35 -18.76 25.19
C ASP A 124 -23.70 -19.32 25.64
N PRO A 125 -24.81 -19.04 24.91
CA PRO A 125 -26.13 -19.50 25.28
C PRO A 125 -26.26 -21.02 25.10
N VAL A 126 -26.69 -21.71 26.14
CA VAL A 126 -26.88 -23.17 26.15
C VAL A 126 -28.18 -23.57 25.42
N SER A 127 -29.24 -22.76 25.52
CA SER A 127 -30.50 -23.03 24.84
C SER A 127 -30.60 -22.40 23.48
N PHE A 128 -31.16 -23.15 22.51
CA PHE A 128 -31.36 -22.65 21.14
C PHE A 128 -32.28 -21.41 21.06
N GLY A 129 -33.35 -21.39 21.90
CA GLY A 129 -34.23 -20.23 21.96
C GLY A 129 -33.52 -18.95 22.39
N ARG A 130 -32.69 -19.04 23.45
CA ARG A 130 -31.89 -17.88 23.91
C ARG A 130 -30.83 -17.47 22.88
N PHE A 131 -30.24 -18.43 22.19
CA PHE A 131 -29.33 -18.14 21.08
C PHE A 131 -29.99 -17.33 19.99
N LEU A 132 -31.19 -17.70 19.54
CA LEU A 132 -31.94 -16.95 18.51
C LEU A 132 -32.38 -15.56 18.99
N GLU A 133 -32.75 -15.43 20.26
CA GLU A 133 -33.15 -14.14 20.83
C GLU A 133 -31.98 -13.14 20.83
N LEU A 134 -30.79 -13.55 21.30
CA LEU A 134 -29.58 -12.74 21.27
C LEU A 134 -29.18 -12.38 19.84
N GLU A 135 -29.34 -13.30 18.90
CA GLU A 135 -29.04 -13.06 17.51
C GLU A 135 -29.98 -12.02 16.91
N ARG A 136 -31.27 -12.03 17.21
CA ARG A 136 -32.22 -11.00 16.73
C ARG A 136 -31.82 -9.61 17.17
N GLN A 137 -31.30 -9.46 18.39
CA GLN A 137 -30.81 -8.18 18.90
C GLN A 137 -29.57 -7.65 18.15
N GLU A 138 -28.73 -8.55 17.61
CA GLU A 138 -27.53 -8.20 16.85
C GLU A 138 -27.81 -7.96 15.36
N LEU A 139 -28.89 -8.53 14.81
CA LEU A 139 -29.18 -8.48 13.37
C LEU A 139 -29.62 -7.11 12.87
N SER A 140 -30.47 -6.44 13.62
CA SER A 140 -31.04 -5.14 13.27
C SER A 140 -31.31 -4.32 14.52
N SER A 141 -30.33 -3.58 14.99
CA SER A 141 -30.59 -2.56 16.00
C SER A 141 -31.31 -1.38 15.36
N PRO A 142 -32.42 -0.89 15.91
CA PRO A 142 -33.03 0.38 15.49
C PRO A 142 -32.11 1.59 15.77
N ASP A 143 -31.13 1.41 16.64
CA ASP A 143 -30.10 2.37 16.93
C ASP A 143 -29.00 2.37 15.87
N THR A 144 -28.76 3.52 15.24
CA THR A 144 -27.73 3.70 14.20
C THR A 144 -26.30 3.46 14.71
N GLN A 145 -26.06 3.47 16.02
CA GLN A 145 -24.78 3.17 16.67
C GLN A 145 -24.66 1.70 17.10
N GLY A 146 -25.76 0.95 17.00
CA GLY A 146 -25.80 -0.49 17.29
C GLY A 146 -25.18 -1.35 16.18
N GLN A 147 -25.15 -2.65 16.42
CA GLN A 147 -24.73 -3.59 15.39
C GLN A 147 -25.79 -3.69 14.28
N GLN A 148 -25.34 -3.62 13.03
CA GLN A 148 -26.17 -3.68 11.83
C GLN A 148 -25.69 -4.82 10.92
N LEU A 149 -25.67 -6.03 11.43
CA LEU A 149 -25.03 -7.18 10.79
C LEU A 149 -25.65 -7.55 9.44
N LEU A 150 -26.97 -7.40 9.27
CA LEU A 150 -27.64 -7.64 7.99
C LEU A 150 -27.21 -6.61 6.93
N ALA A 151 -27.19 -5.32 7.29
CA ALA A 151 -26.76 -4.27 6.39
C ALA A 151 -25.27 -4.41 6.03
N THR A 152 -24.45 -4.84 7.00
CA THR A 152 -23.03 -5.11 6.77
C THR A 152 -22.81 -6.29 5.82
N GLY A 153 -23.55 -7.38 6.00
CA GLY A 153 -23.47 -8.56 5.14
C GLY A 153 -23.86 -8.29 3.68
N ARG A 154 -24.80 -7.37 3.44
CA ARG A 154 -25.19 -6.93 2.07
C ARG A 154 -24.07 -6.21 1.31
N LEU A 155 -23.07 -5.71 2.01
CA LEU A 155 -21.90 -5.07 1.41
C LEU A 155 -20.78 -6.06 1.06
N ALA A 156 -20.97 -7.35 1.36
CA ALA A 156 -19.95 -8.35 1.10
C ALA A 156 -19.71 -8.55 -0.40
N ASN A 157 -18.43 -8.65 -0.78
CA ASN A 157 -18.01 -8.96 -2.15
C ASN A 157 -18.26 -10.42 -2.52
N VAL A 158 -18.28 -11.29 -1.50
CA VAL A 158 -18.55 -12.72 -1.64
C VAL A 158 -19.15 -13.28 -0.35
N SER A 159 -20.03 -14.27 -0.47
CA SER A 159 -20.58 -15.02 0.67
C SER A 159 -20.29 -16.50 0.53
N PHE A 160 -19.89 -17.15 1.64
CA PHE A 160 -19.67 -18.58 1.72
C PHE A 160 -20.63 -19.25 2.70
N ALA A 161 -21.43 -20.18 2.20
CA ALA A 161 -22.20 -21.09 3.05
C ALA A 161 -21.27 -22.12 3.71
N ASN A 162 -21.32 -22.20 5.04
CA ASN A 162 -20.50 -23.06 5.88
C ASN A 162 -21.35 -24.02 6.71
N ASN A 163 -22.08 -24.91 6.07
CA ASN A 163 -22.84 -25.97 6.75
C ASN A 163 -22.09 -27.30 6.78
N GLY A 164 -20.95 -27.41 6.08
CA GLY A 164 -20.10 -28.60 5.99
C GLY A 164 -18.88 -28.57 6.92
N THR A 165 -17.82 -29.23 6.48
CA THR A 165 -16.56 -29.36 7.20
C THR A 165 -15.68 -28.11 7.10
N LYS A 166 -14.63 -28.05 7.94
CA LYS A 166 -13.61 -26.99 7.84
C LYS A 166 -12.89 -27.03 6.48
N GLN A 167 -12.60 -28.23 5.98
CA GLN A 167 -11.93 -28.45 4.70
C GLN A 167 -12.77 -27.92 3.53
N ASP A 168 -14.07 -28.10 3.56
CA ASP A 168 -14.98 -27.58 2.53
C ASP A 168 -14.91 -26.05 2.48
N LEU A 169 -14.94 -25.39 3.65
CA LEU A 169 -14.83 -23.94 3.73
C LEU A 169 -13.46 -23.45 3.25
N TRP A 170 -12.38 -24.11 3.67
CA TRP A 170 -11.03 -23.79 3.21
C TRP A 170 -10.87 -23.91 1.70
N SER A 171 -11.44 -24.97 1.10
CA SER A 171 -11.42 -25.16 -0.35
C SER A 171 -12.15 -24.05 -1.09
N LYS A 172 -13.32 -23.63 -0.60
CA LYS A 172 -14.07 -22.48 -1.17
C LYS A 172 -13.28 -21.18 -1.09
N VAL A 173 -12.66 -20.89 0.06
CA VAL A 173 -11.83 -19.71 0.26
C VAL A 173 -10.57 -19.75 -0.63
N ALA A 174 -9.91 -20.91 -0.72
CA ALA A 174 -8.74 -21.10 -1.58
C ALA A 174 -9.05 -20.85 -3.04
N GLU A 175 -10.17 -21.38 -3.54
CA GLU A 175 -10.59 -21.19 -4.93
C GLU A 175 -10.93 -19.73 -5.21
N TRP A 176 -11.62 -19.05 -4.29
CA TRP A 176 -11.89 -17.63 -4.39
C TRP A 176 -10.60 -16.81 -4.40
N LEU A 177 -9.63 -17.11 -3.55
CA LEU A 177 -8.34 -16.43 -3.51
C LEU A 177 -7.59 -16.59 -4.85
N LYS A 178 -7.58 -17.79 -5.44
CA LYS A 178 -6.96 -18.01 -6.76
C LYS A 178 -7.53 -17.11 -7.85
N ARG A 179 -8.84 -16.81 -7.79
CA ARG A 179 -9.51 -15.93 -8.76
C ARG A 179 -9.35 -14.45 -8.44
N THR A 180 -9.14 -14.12 -7.19
CA THR A 180 -9.10 -12.73 -6.70
C THR A 180 -7.68 -12.18 -6.65
N ALA A 181 -6.70 -12.95 -6.22
CA ALA A 181 -5.31 -12.52 -6.13
C ALA A 181 -4.72 -12.00 -7.47
N PRO A 182 -5.04 -12.56 -8.65
CA PRO A 182 -4.57 -11.98 -9.93
C PRO A 182 -5.16 -10.62 -10.26
N LYS A 183 -6.26 -10.23 -9.60
CA LYS A 183 -6.92 -8.91 -9.78
C LYS A 183 -6.37 -7.84 -8.85
N MET A 184 -5.42 -8.20 -7.97
CA MET A 184 -4.75 -7.22 -7.09
C MET A 184 -4.08 -6.15 -7.93
N THR A 185 -4.26 -4.92 -7.53
CA THR A 185 -3.65 -3.77 -8.19
C THR A 185 -2.13 -3.84 -8.11
N ARG A 186 -1.50 -4.18 -9.22
CA ARG A 186 -0.06 -3.96 -9.41
C ARG A 186 0.12 -2.66 -10.16
N PRO A 187 1.08 -1.81 -9.78
CA PRO A 187 1.43 -0.69 -10.63
C PRO A 187 1.87 -1.22 -11.99
N GLY A 188 1.45 -0.58 -13.08
CA GLY A 188 2.02 -0.84 -14.40
C GLY A 188 3.54 -0.61 -14.37
N TRP A 189 4.26 -1.15 -15.35
CA TRP A 189 5.72 -1.05 -15.41
C TRP A 189 6.23 0.41 -15.40
N ASP A 190 5.58 1.28 -16.14
CA ASP A 190 5.97 2.70 -16.19
C ASP A 190 5.84 3.41 -14.84
N PRO A 191 4.67 3.38 -14.15
CA PRO A 191 4.56 3.94 -12.81
C PRO A 191 5.53 3.31 -11.82
N TYR A 192 5.80 2.01 -11.92
CA TYR A 192 6.76 1.31 -11.06
C TYR A 192 8.18 1.85 -11.27
N PHE A 193 8.65 1.92 -12.53
CA PHE A 193 9.99 2.42 -12.83
C PHE A 193 10.14 3.90 -12.53
N MET A 194 9.11 4.72 -12.76
CA MET A 194 9.17 6.14 -12.38
C MET A 194 9.26 6.32 -10.86
N LYS A 195 8.55 5.51 -10.07
CA LYS A 195 8.70 5.52 -8.60
C LYS A 195 10.10 5.13 -8.17
N LEU A 196 10.73 4.14 -8.81
CA LEU A 196 12.13 3.82 -8.54
C LEU A 196 13.05 4.99 -8.86
N ALA A 197 12.86 5.70 -9.97
CA ALA A 197 13.62 6.92 -10.28
C ALA A 197 13.42 8.02 -9.22
N GLN A 198 12.19 8.17 -8.68
CA GLN A 198 11.91 9.08 -7.56
C GLN A 198 12.64 8.67 -6.28
N VAL A 199 12.71 7.38 -5.96
CA VAL A 199 13.49 6.87 -4.81
C VAL A 199 14.98 7.14 -5.01
N VAL A 200 15.51 6.89 -6.22
CA VAL A 200 16.92 7.19 -6.56
C VAL A 200 17.23 8.69 -6.37
N ALA A 201 16.30 9.58 -6.71
CA ALA A 201 16.45 11.02 -6.51
C ALA A 201 16.67 11.43 -5.05
N LEU A 202 16.17 10.64 -4.07
CA LEU A 202 16.36 10.93 -2.63
C LEU A 202 17.84 10.95 -2.23
N ARG A 203 18.69 10.24 -2.95
CA ARG A 203 20.14 10.18 -2.69
C ARG A 203 20.89 11.40 -3.22
N SER A 204 20.28 12.26 -4.00
CA SER A 204 20.91 13.47 -4.54
C SER A 204 21.46 14.37 -3.42
N ASN A 205 22.69 14.88 -3.62
CA ASN A 205 23.32 15.88 -2.77
C ASN A 205 23.17 17.31 -3.28
N CYS A 206 22.40 17.55 -4.36
CA CYS A 206 22.17 18.87 -4.92
C CYS A 206 21.21 19.68 -4.04
N ILE A 207 21.62 20.92 -3.68
CA ILE A 207 20.82 21.82 -2.84
C ILE A 207 19.65 22.47 -3.59
N LYS A 208 19.68 22.52 -4.94
CA LYS A 208 18.61 23.17 -5.71
C LYS A 208 17.49 22.23 -6.10
N ARG A 209 17.81 21.02 -6.54
CA ARG A 209 16.81 20.06 -6.99
C ARG A 209 17.34 18.64 -6.94
N LYS A 210 16.54 17.72 -6.43
CA LYS A 210 16.84 16.28 -6.43
C LYS A 210 16.28 15.68 -7.72
N VAL A 211 17.15 15.10 -8.54
CA VAL A 211 16.79 14.41 -9.78
C VAL A 211 17.31 12.98 -9.72
N GLY A 212 16.51 12.03 -10.15
CA GLY A 212 16.89 10.65 -10.27
C GLY A 212 16.55 10.10 -11.63
N ALA A 213 17.37 9.21 -12.13
CA ALA A 213 17.18 8.49 -13.37
C ALA A 213 17.53 7.02 -13.20
N ILE A 214 16.83 6.15 -13.92
CA ILE A 214 17.15 4.73 -14.04
C ILE A 214 17.12 4.34 -15.51
N ILE A 215 17.94 3.38 -15.89
CA ILE A 215 17.91 2.77 -17.21
C ILE A 215 17.38 1.35 -17.06
N VAL A 216 16.37 1.02 -17.88
CA VAL A 216 15.65 -0.25 -17.85
C VAL A 216 15.82 -0.94 -19.20
N ARG A 217 16.12 -2.23 -19.20
CA ARG A 217 16.10 -3.11 -20.38
C ARG A 217 15.49 -4.44 -20.00
N ASP A 218 14.65 -5.00 -20.85
CA ASP A 218 13.94 -6.27 -20.60
C ASP A 218 13.19 -6.29 -19.26
N LEU A 219 12.55 -5.16 -18.91
CA LEU A 219 11.85 -4.96 -17.63
C LEU A 219 12.75 -5.13 -16.39
N ARG A 220 14.07 -4.89 -16.52
CA ARG A 220 15.04 -4.91 -15.43
C ARG A 220 15.78 -3.58 -15.37
N VAL A 221 15.94 -3.06 -14.16
CA VAL A 221 16.81 -1.90 -13.92
C VAL A 221 18.25 -2.35 -14.09
N ILE A 222 18.96 -1.77 -15.06
CA ILE A 222 20.35 -2.08 -15.38
C ILE A 222 21.33 -1.02 -14.89
N SER A 223 20.84 0.21 -14.65
CA SER A 223 21.63 1.28 -14.07
C SER A 223 20.74 2.30 -13.37
N THR A 224 21.32 3.03 -12.43
CA THR A 224 20.70 4.12 -11.70
C THR A 224 21.62 5.33 -11.66
N GLY A 225 21.07 6.53 -11.58
CA GLY A 225 21.82 7.78 -11.41
C GLY A 225 21.01 8.82 -10.67
N TYR A 226 21.66 9.58 -9.85
CA TYR A 226 21.11 10.79 -9.22
C TYR A 226 22.06 11.96 -9.43
N ASN A 227 21.54 13.18 -9.43
CA ASN A 227 22.39 14.34 -9.63
C ASN A 227 23.19 14.70 -8.37
N GLY A 228 24.43 15.07 -8.58
CA GLY A 228 25.34 15.45 -7.51
C GLY A 228 26.75 15.69 -8.02
N THR A 229 27.60 16.27 -7.19
CA THR A 229 29.01 16.47 -7.52
C THR A 229 29.72 15.14 -7.78
N PRO A 230 30.72 15.09 -8.67
CA PRO A 230 31.45 13.89 -9.03
C PRO A 230 32.09 13.20 -7.81
N ARG A 231 32.34 11.91 -7.95
CA ARG A 231 32.97 11.09 -6.89
C ARG A 231 34.35 11.67 -6.50
N GLY A 232 34.59 11.76 -5.19
CA GLY A 232 35.84 12.30 -4.64
C GLY A 232 35.90 13.81 -4.55
N THR A 233 34.87 14.53 -5.02
CA THR A 233 34.76 15.98 -4.86
C THR A 233 33.84 16.34 -3.69
N ARG A 234 33.93 17.58 -3.22
CA ARG A 234 33.09 18.12 -2.16
C ARG A 234 31.62 18.10 -2.57
N ASN A 235 30.75 17.65 -1.68
CA ASN A 235 29.31 17.58 -1.96
C ASN A 235 28.68 18.95 -2.26
N CYS A 236 27.66 18.97 -3.11
CA CYS A 236 26.99 20.21 -3.48
C CYS A 236 26.42 20.97 -2.27
N PHE A 237 25.77 20.25 -1.32
CA PHE A 237 25.24 20.86 -0.09
C PHE A 237 26.33 21.35 0.88
N GLU A 238 27.57 20.94 0.69
CA GLU A 238 28.74 21.43 1.43
C GLU A 238 29.46 22.59 0.71
N GLY A 239 28.83 23.15 -0.34
CA GLY A 239 29.39 24.21 -1.16
C GLY A 239 30.27 23.75 -2.32
N GLY A 240 30.26 22.44 -2.66
CA GLY A 240 31.07 21.87 -3.74
C GLY A 240 30.65 22.29 -5.16
N CYS A 241 29.50 22.95 -5.32
CA CYS A 241 29.06 23.50 -6.62
C CYS A 241 28.75 24.99 -6.50
N PRO A 242 29.66 25.89 -6.97
CA PRO A 242 29.46 27.33 -6.91
C PRO A 242 28.17 27.79 -7.62
N ARG A 243 27.84 27.20 -8.77
CA ARG A 243 26.59 27.53 -9.50
C ARG A 243 25.36 27.22 -8.63
N CYS A 244 25.34 26.09 -7.94
CA CYS A 244 24.19 25.73 -7.06
C CYS A 244 24.15 26.60 -5.80
N ALA A 245 25.27 27.00 -5.26
CA ALA A 245 25.35 27.92 -4.11
C ALA A 245 25.08 29.37 -4.51
N GLY A 246 25.25 29.74 -5.80
CA GLY A 246 25.06 31.08 -6.34
C GLY A 246 23.59 31.44 -6.65
N PRO A 247 23.39 32.67 -7.23
CA PRO A 247 22.06 33.23 -7.48
C PRO A 247 21.31 32.59 -8.65
N ALA A 248 21.96 31.76 -9.48
CA ALA A 248 21.35 31.15 -10.66
C ALA A 248 20.05 30.38 -10.32
N ASP A 249 18.99 30.58 -11.08
CA ASP A 249 17.74 29.89 -10.91
C ASP A 249 17.86 28.37 -11.14
N SER A 250 16.98 27.62 -10.54
CA SER A 250 16.93 26.15 -10.74
C SER A 250 16.59 25.83 -12.20
N GLY A 251 17.43 25.01 -12.85
CA GLY A 251 17.24 24.62 -14.26
C GLY A 251 17.85 25.57 -15.29
N THR A 252 18.56 26.62 -14.86
CA THR A 252 19.30 27.53 -15.75
C THR A 252 20.81 27.35 -15.61
N GLN A 253 21.62 27.86 -16.55
CA GLN A 253 23.08 27.79 -16.50
C GLN A 253 23.61 26.39 -16.15
N LEU A 254 23.03 25.36 -16.77
CA LEU A 254 23.33 23.97 -16.43
C LEU A 254 24.74 23.57 -16.90
N ASP A 255 25.28 24.26 -17.88
CA ASP A 255 26.64 24.02 -18.41
C ASP A 255 27.73 24.41 -17.39
N ASP A 256 27.44 25.35 -16.48
CA ASP A 256 28.35 25.76 -15.39
C ASP A 256 28.18 24.91 -14.12
N CYS A 257 27.28 23.93 -14.14
CA CYS A 257 26.97 23.11 -12.98
C CYS A 257 28.01 22.01 -12.79
N LEU A 258 28.69 22.00 -11.63
CA LEU A 258 29.63 20.92 -11.29
C LEU A 258 28.93 19.63 -10.87
N CYS A 259 27.63 19.67 -10.65
CA CYS A 259 26.88 18.42 -10.40
C CYS A 259 26.66 17.69 -11.73
N SER A 260 27.15 16.46 -11.83
CA SER A 260 26.71 15.54 -12.88
C SER A 260 25.21 15.34 -12.79
N HIS A 261 24.54 15.25 -13.91
CA HIS A 261 23.10 15.04 -13.96
C HIS A 261 22.72 13.58 -13.70
N ALA A 262 21.47 13.33 -13.36
CA ALA A 262 21.01 11.99 -13.04
C ALA A 262 21.13 11.02 -14.23
N GLU A 263 20.77 11.49 -15.42
CA GLU A 263 20.87 10.75 -16.68
C GLU A 263 22.34 10.45 -17.05
N GLU A 264 23.20 11.46 -16.91
CA GLU A 264 24.66 11.33 -17.09
C GLU A 264 25.21 10.28 -16.14
N ASN A 265 24.90 10.37 -14.85
CA ASN A 265 25.34 9.40 -13.86
C ASN A 265 24.81 7.99 -14.12
N ALA A 266 23.58 7.84 -14.60
CA ALA A 266 23.03 6.53 -14.95
C ALA A 266 23.81 5.88 -16.12
N ILE A 267 24.15 6.67 -17.16
CA ILE A 267 24.94 6.18 -18.30
C ILE A 267 26.38 5.87 -17.88
N THR A 268 27.01 6.79 -17.13
CA THR A 268 28.38 6.64 -16.66
C THR A 268 28.52 5.45 -15.70
N GLN A 269 27.55 5.25 -14.81
CA GLN A 269 27.51 4.10 -13.90
C GLN A 269 27.46 2.78 -14.67
N ALA A 270 26.60 2.70 -15.69
CA ALA A 270 26.52 1.54 -16.57
C ALA A 270 27.87 1.28 -17.27
N ALA A 271 28.48 2.31 -17.85
CA ALA A 271 29.78 2.22 -18.52
C ALA A 271 30.87 1.76 -17.56
N TYR A 272 30.91 2.30 -16.34
CA TYR A 272 31.88 1.93 -15.31
C TYR A 272 31.82 0.45 -14.95
N HIS A 273 30.64 -0.15 -14.96
CA HIS A 273 30.42 -1.57 -14.66
C HIS A 273 30.38 -2.47 -15.91
N GLY A 274 30.66 -1.95 -17.11
CA GLY A 274 30.66 -2.72 -18.35
C GLY A 274 29.27 -3.18 -18.79
N VAL A 275 28.20 -2.49 -18.35
CA VAL A 275 26.83 -2.81 -18.69
C VAL A 275 26.37 -1.97 -19.89
N SER A 276 26.01 -2.61 -21.00
CA SER A 276 25.48 -1.92 -22.17
C SER A 276 24.08 -1.38 -21.89
N VAL A 277 23.84 -0.10 -22.20
CA VAL A 277 22.53 0.56 -22.12
C VAL A 277 21.80 0.59 -23.47
N ASN A 278 22.42 0.09 -24.51
CA ASN A 278 21.84 0.05 -25.87
C ASN A 278 20.49 -0.66 -25.87
N GLY A 279 19.50 -0.06 -26.54
CA GLY A 279 18.12 -0.57 -26.57
C GLY A 279 17.34 -0.35 -25.28
N GLY A 280 17.92 0.33 -24.30
CA GLY A 280 17.27 0.59 -23.01
C GLY A 280 16.27 1.75 -23.06
N VAL A 281 15.42 1.82 -22.02
CA VAL A 281 14.48 2.90 -21.72
C VAL A 281 14.99 3.66 -20.49
N LEU A 282 15.12 4.98 -20.61
CA LEU A 282 15.54 5.84 -19.50
C LEU A 282 14.30 6.47 -18.85
N TYR A 283 14.09 6.19 -17.56
CA TYR A 283 13.11 6.88 -16.73
C TYR A 283 13.81 7.95 -15.91
N THR A 284 13.35 9.19 -15.98
CA THR A 284 13.93 10.32 -15.25
C THR A 284 12.85 11.19 -14.63
N THR A 285 13.11 11.71 -13.44
CA THR A 285 12.15 12.56 -12.72
C THR A 285 11.92 13.91 -13.38
N TYR A 286 12.88 14.39 -14.23
CA TYR A 286 12.77 15.60 -15.02
C TYR A 286 13.20 15.37 -16.46
N SER A 287 12.68 16.18 -17.40
CA SER A 287 13.09 16.13 -18.80
C SER A 287 14.61 16.35 -18.94
N PRO A 288 15.31 15.60 -19.83
CA PRO A 288 16.75 15.73 -19.99
C PRO A 288 17.15 17.09 -20.57
N CYS A 289 18.28 17.62 -20.12
CA CYS A 289 18.90 18.81 -20.72
C CYS A 289 19.59 18.44 -22.04
N LEU A 290 20.10 19.46 -22.77
CA LEU A 290 20.73 19.24 -24.07
C LEU A 290 21.98 18.36 -23.99
N THR A 291 22.79 18.49 -22.95
CA THR A 291 23.98 17.65 -22.73
C THR A 291 23.60 16.20 -22.48
N CYS A 292 22.65 15.97 -21.57
CA CYS A 292 22.15 14.62 -21.33
C CYS A 292 21.50 13.99 -22.57
N SER A 293 20.78 14.78 -23.38
CA SER A 293 20.19 14.28 -24.63
C SER A 293 21.24 13.76 -25.61
N LYS A 294 22.39 14.44 -25.76
CA LYS A 294 23.50 13.95 -26.57
C LYS A 294 24.07 12.63 -26.06
N MET A 295 24.22 12.50 -24.74
CA MET A 295 24.70 11.24 -24.13
C MET A 295 23.69 10.10 -24.30
N ILE A 296 22.40 10.36 -24.10
CA ILE A 296 21.30 9.42 -24.30
C ILE A 296 21.33 8.84 -25.71
N ILE A 297 21.43 9.72 -26.73
CA ILE A 297 21.49 9.33 -28.13
C ILE A 297 22.73 8.45 -28.40
N ASN A 298 23.92 8.92 -28.01
CA ASN A 298 25.17 8.24 -28.30
C ASN A 298 25.33 6.92 -27.51
N SER A 299 24.62 6.73 -26.42
CA SER A 299 24.61 5.50 -25.64
C SER A 299 23.65 4.42 -26.17
N GLY A 300 22.82 4.77 -27.20
CA GLY A 300 21.87 3.84 -27.80
C GLY A 300 20.59 3.62 -27.00
N VAL A 301 20.26 4.50 -26.04
CA VAL A 301 18.95 4.51 -25.37
C VAL A 301 17.88 4.88 -26.41
N VAL A 302 16.79 4.11 -26.46
CA VAL A 302 15.75 4.23 -27.49
C VAL A 302 14.52 5.00 -27.04
N GLU A 303 14.33 5.16 -25.74
CA GLU A 303 13.17 5.84 -25.18
C GLU A 303 13.52 6.59 -23.89
N VAL A 304 12.95 7.78 -23.74
CA VAL A 304 13.00 8.59 -22.50
C VAL A 304 11.58 8.80 -21.98
N VAL A 305 11.36 8.37 -20.74
CA VAL A 305 10.13 8.61 -19.98
C VAL A 305 10.43 9.58 -18.86
N TYR A 306 9.80 10.77 -18.87
CA TYR A 306 10.06 11.79 -17.85
C TYR A 306 8.77 12.19 -17.10
N ASN A 307 8.92 12.58 -15.82
CA ASN A 307 7.79 12.99 -14.98
C ASN A 307 7.48 14.48 -15.12
N LEU A 308 8.46 15.32 -14.81
CA LEU A 308 8.34 16.78 -14.84
C LEU A 308 9.18 17.38 -15.98
N GLU A 309 8.78 18.55 -16.44
CA GLU A 309 9.44 19.22 -17.56
C GLU A 309 10.19 20.47 -17.10
N TYR A 310 11.41 20.67 -17.63
CA TYR A 310 12.13 21.93 -17.51
C TYR A 310 11.64 22.95 -18.54
N PRO A 311 11.59 24.24 -18.21
CA PRO A 311 11.11 25.28 -19.13
C PRO A 311 11.88 25.38 -20.47
N LEU A 312 13.13 24.93 -20.50
CA LEU A 312 14.04 25.06 -21.68
C LEU A 312 14.25 23.71 -22.42
N SER A 313 13.36 22.77 -22.27
CA SER A 313 13.47 21.41 -22.85
C SER A 313 13.30 21.33 -24.37
N GLY A 314 12.82 22.38 -25.05
CA GLY A 314 12.48 22.35 -26.47
C GLY A 314 13.63 21.96 -27.43
N ARG A 315 14.88 22.39 -27.15
CA ARG A 315 16.07 21.98 -27.94
C ARG A 315 16.40 20.51 -27.74
N SER A 316 16.30 20.03 -26.50
CA SER A 316 16.53 18.63 -26.12
C SER A 316 15.56 17.71 -26.83
N PHE A 317 14.27 17.99 -26.78
CA PHE A 317 13.24 17.20 -27.46
C PHE A 317 13.37 17.19 -28.98
N ARG A 318 13.78 18.31 -29.59
CA ARG A 318 14.05 18.36 -31.03
C ARG A 318 15.17 17.39 -31.40
N LEU A 319 16.28 17.43 -30.66
CA LEU A 319 17.46 16.61 -30.92
C LEU A 319 17.14 15.10 -30.72
N LEU A 320 16.44 14.76 -29.63
CA LEU A 320 16.01 13.37 -29.36
C LEU A 320 15.09 12.84 -30.46
N ARG A 321 14.15 13.67 -30.93
CA ARG A 321 13.23 13.30 -32.03
C ARG A 321 13.96 13.11 -33.35
N GLU A 322 14.91 13.96 -33.68
CA GLU A 322 15.75 13.84 -34.89
C GLU A 322 16.54 12.52 -34.88
N ALA A 323 17.02 12.10 -33.71
CA ALA A 323 17.70 10.81 -33.51
C ALA A 323 16.75 9.62 -33.33
N SER A 324 15.44 9.79 -33.55
CA SER A 324 14.42 8.76 -33.39
C SER A 324 14.30 8.17 -31.97
N VAL A 325 14.74 8.90 -30.94
CA VAL A 325 14.52 8.54 -29.53
C VAL A 325 13.12 8.94 -29.12
N VAL A 326 12.31 7.97 -28.71
CA VAL A 326 10.94 8.23 -28.25
C VAL A 326 10.98 9.03 -26.93
N CYS A 327 10.20 10.10 -26.85
CA CYS A 327 10.15 10.95 -25.67
C CYS A 327 8.70 11.10 -25.21
N ARG A 328 8.37 10.65 -24.02
CA ARG A 328 7.00 10.78 -23.48
C ARG A 328 6.98 11.20 -22.01
N ARG A 329 5.98 11.98 -21.68
CA ARG A 329 5.72 12.40 -20.30
C ARG A 329 4.85 11.38 -19.60
N LEU A 330 5.20 11.06 -18.36
CA LEU A 330 4.43 10.22 -17.45
C LEU A 330 4.26 10.96 -16.12
N THR A 331 3.09 11.51 -15.88
CA THR A 331 2.78 12.17 -14.61
C THR A 331 2.46 11.12 -13.54
N VAL A 332 3.37 10.96 -12.59
CA VAL A 332 3.17 10.14 -11.38
C VAL A 332 3.26 11.09 -10.19
N GLY A 333 2.29 11.01 -9.27
CA GLY A 333 2.33 11.79 -8.03
C GLY A 333 3.62 11.55 -7.24
N GLU A 334 4.03 12.53 -6.45
CA GLU A 334 5.18 12.37 -5.56
C GLU A 334 4.95 11.17 -4.64
N SER A 335 5.96 10.31 -4.54
CA SER A 335 5.95 9.22 -3.56
C SER A 335 5.90 9.86 -2.17
N ALA A 336 5.00 9.38 -1.30
CA ALA A 336 5.02 9.77 0.10
C ALA A 336 6.47 9.65 0.61
N ALA A 337 6.96 10.72 1.24
CA ALA A 337 8.32 10.76 1.75
C ALA A 337 8.54 9.52 2.63
N LEU A 338 9.58 8.74 2.33
CA LEU A 338 10.02 7.70 3.24
C LEU A 338 10.29 8.38 4.60
N PRO A 339 9.82 7.80 5.72
CA PRO A 339 10.12 8.37 7.03
C PRO A 339 11.64 8.55 7.15
N ALA A 340 12.06 9.69 7.69
CA ALA A 340 13.46 9.96 7.95
C ALA A 340 14.03 8.80 8.79
N VAL A 341 14.99 8.09 8.24
CA VAL A 341 15.73 7.07 8.99
C VAL A 341 16.48 7.84 10.07
N SER A 342 16.00 7.76 11.32
CA SER A 342 16.74 8.21 12.47
C SER A 342 18.08 7.46 12.45
N GLU A 343 19.16 8.21 12.39
CA GLU A 343 20.58 7.84 12.34
C GLU A 343 20.89 6.40 12.78
N MET A 344 21.04 5.51 11.81
CA MET A 344 21.83 4.30 12.04
C MET A 344 23.30 4.74 12.07
N ARG A 345 23.88 4.80 13.26
CA ARG A 345 25.32 4.98 13.44
C ARG A 345 26.05 3.90 12.65
N PRO A 346 27.10 4.24 11.89
CA PRO A 346 27.92 3.21 11.27
C PRO A 346 28.55 2.38 12.40
N SER A 347 28.28 1.08 12.42
CA SER A 347 29.06 0.12 13.17
C SER A 347 30.49 0.15 12.62
N LYS A 348 31.46 0.34 13.53
CA LYS A 348 32.91 0.37 13.27
C LYS A 348 33.40 -0.91 12.62
#